data_ffe0f1978c539b38e7b3f29e38616928
#
_entry.id   ffe0f1978c539b38e7b3f29e38616928
#
_cell.length_a   1.000
_cell.length_b   1.000
_cell.length_c   1.000
_cell.angle_alpha   90.00
_cell.angle_beta   90.00
_cell.angle_gamma   90.00
#
_symmetry.space_group_name_H-M   'P 1'
#
loop_
_entity.id
_entity.type
_entity.pdbx_description
1 polymer ?
#
loop_
_entity_poly.entity_id
_entity_poly.type
_entity_poly.pdbx_seq_one_letter_code
_entity_poly.pdbx_strand_id
1 'polypeptide(L)'
;ENRLFYIQHSNNHNTFVYDAIFSGSNFDLKKPVNSYRIVYTDGGVKKPLTEIQKKMAYGLDIKKTGNNIFEMYLAVSKDVKLVLFLNEKGQPKVWTIINNKKIILSRIFVQIKKGSSSLKPAVENVIFEGTDFTSGSKLNLVK
;
A
#
# COMPACT_ATOMS: atom_id res chain seq x y z
N GLU A 1 -0.89 16.44 2.34
CA GLU A 1 -0.23 15.18 2.69
C GLU A 1 -0.17 14.25 1.50
N ASN A 2 0.99 13.66 1.25
CA ASN A 2 1.19 12.78 0.10
C ASN A 2 1.05 11.30 0.45
N ARG A 3 0.58 10.98 1.66
CA ARG A 3 0.39 9.61 2.09
C ARG A 3 -0.67 8.92 1.25
N LEU A 4 -0.33 7.75 0.69
CA LEU A 4 -1.27 6.93 -0.08
C LEU A 4 -1.88 5.85 0.80
N PHE A 5 -1.05 4.96 1.30
CA PHE A 5 -1.46 3.90 2.20
C PHE A 5 -0.27 3.35 2.96
N TYR A 6 -0.52 2.48 3.92
CA TYR A 6 0.52 1.79 4.65
C TYR A 6 0.12 0.35 4.96
N ILE A 7 1.12 -0.49 5.23
CA ILE A 7 0.93 -1.91 5.52
C ILE A 7 1.44 -2.18 6.93
N GLN A 8 0.62 -2.87 7.73
CA GLN A 8 0.97 -3.32 9.06
C GLN A 8 0.68 -4.80 9.21
N HIS A 9 1.32 -5.43 10.20
CA HIS A 9 1.18 -6.85 10.49
C HIS A 9 0.81 -7.06 11.95
N SER A 10 0.09 -8.14 12.25
CA SER A 10 -0.32 -8.44 13.63
C SER A 10 0.83 -8.93 14.51
N ASN A 11 1.92 -9.44 13.92
CA ASN A 11 3.03 -10.06 14.65
C ASN A 11 4.21 -9.14 14.92
N ASN A 12 4.18 -7.89 14.45
CA ASN A 12 5.22 -6.91 14.72
C ASN A 12 4.67 -5.50 14.56
N HIS A 13 5.46 -4.49 14.94
CA HIS A 13 5.04 -3.10 14.88
C HIS A 13 5.62 -2.34 13.67
N ASN A 14 6.33 -3.04 12.78
CA ASN A 14 6.89 -2.39 11.60
C ASN A 14 5.79 -1.97 10.65
N THR A 15 5.92 -0.76 10.12
CA THR A 15 4.95 -0.19 9.19
C THR A 15 5.66 0.12 7.87
N PHE A 16 5.07 -0.32 6.78
CA PHE A 16 5.56 -0.05 5.43
C PHE A 16 4.68 1.03 4.81
N VAL A 17 5.29 2.13 4.42
CA VAL A 17 4.57 3.36 4.06
C VAL A 17 4.81 3.70 2.59
N TYR A 18 3.76 4.15 1.92
CA TYR A 18 3.78 4.53 0.51
C TYR A 18 3.26 5.95 0.36
N ASP A 19 4.15 6.84 -0.07
CA ASP A 19 3.84 8.26 -0.27
C ASP A 19 3.99 8.63 -1.76
N ALA A 20 3.11 9.47 -2.25
CA ALA A 20 3.21 9.97 -3.63
C ALA A 20 4.38 10.95 -3.77
N ILE A 21 5.03 10.92 -4.94
CA ILE A 21 6.05 11.89 -5.30
C ILE A 21 5.55 12.69 -6.48
N PHE A 22 5.58 14.01 -6.34
CA PHE A 22 5.17 14.95 -7.38
C PHE A 22 6.36 15.63 -8.02
N SER A 23 6.20 15.95 -9.30
CA SER A 23 7.03 16.89 -10.03
C SER A 23 6.08 17.99 -10.52
N GLY A 24 6.07 19.13 -9.83
CA GLY A 24 5.04 20.15 -10.04
C GLY A 24 3.68 19.65 -9.55
N SER A 25 2.65 19.78 -10.39
CA SER A 25 1.30 19.32 -10.08
C SER A 25 0.99 17.91 -10.59
N ASN A 26 1.97 17.26 -11.22
CA ASN A 26 1.83 15.90 -11.77
C ASN A 26 2.67 14.93 -10.96
N PHE A 27 2.30 13.64 -11.00
CA PHE A 27 3.16 12.61 -10.43
C PHE A 27 4.51 12.59 -11.12
N ASP A 28 5.57 12.35 -10.36
CA ASP A 28 6.91 12.18 -10.93
C ASP A 28 6.92 10.94 -11.82
N LEU A 29 7.34 11.10 -13.07
CA LEU A 29 7.30 10.00 -14.05
C LEU A 29 8.34 8.92 -13.80
N LYS A 30 9.45 9.28 -13.17
CA LYS A 30 10.52 8.32 -12.89
C LYS A 30 10.25 7.54 -11.62
N LYS A 31 9.66 8.19 -10.60
CA LYS A 31 9.38 7.58 -9.32
C LYS A 31 8.13 8.20 -8.71
N PRO A 32 6.93 7.73 -9.11
CA PRO A 32 5.68 8.34 -8.61
C PRO A 32 5.36 7.99 -7.17
N VAL A 33 5.98 6.94 -6.60
CA VAL A 33 5.75 6.51 -5.22
C VAL A 33 7.08 6.27 -4.52
N ASN A 34 7.20 6.80 -3.31
CA ASN A 34 8.29 6.50 -2.39
C ASN A 34 7.79 5.51 -1.35
N SER A 35 8.50 4.40 -1.19
CA SER A 35 8.18 3.40 -0.16
C SER A 35 9.33 3.32 0.84
N TYR A 36 8.97 3.27 2.12
CA TYR A 36 9.92 3.15 3.21
C TYR A 36 9.26 2.41 4.38
N ARG A 37 10.06 2.05 5.37
CA ARG A 37 9.57 1.40 6.58
C ARG A 37 9.82 2.28 7.79
N ILE A 38 8.93 2.17 8.78
CA ILE A 38 9.12 2.77 10.09
C ILE A 38 9.41 1.64 11.06
N VAL A 39 10.57 1.70 11.71
CA VAL A 39 11.02 0.65 12.63
C VAL A 39 10.79 1.14 14.06
N TYR A 40 9.71 0.70 14.67
CA TYR A 40 9.31 1.17 16.01
C TYR A 40 10.21 0.65 17.11
N THR A 41 10.85 -0.50 16.92
CA THR A 41 11.85 -1.01 17.88
C THR A 41 13.08 -0.12 17.97
N ASP A 42 13.34 0.70 16.97
CA ASP A 42 14.43 1.66 16.93
C ASP A 42 13.92 3.09 17.12
N GLY A 43 12.83 3.29 17.87
CA GLY A 43 12.29 4.60 18.16
C GLY A 43 11.50 5.26 17.04
N GLY A 44 10.97 4.49 16.10
CA GLY A 44 10.17 5.03 15.01
C GLY A 44 10.99 5.64 13.89
N VAL A 45 12.21 5.19 13.69
CA VAL A 45 13.09 5.70 12.63
C VAL A 45 12.61 5.24 11.26
N LYS A 46 12.61 6.15 10.29
CA LYS A 46 12.34 5.83 8.89
C LYS A 46 13.58 5.22 8.25
N LYS A 47 13.42 4.06 7.62
CA LYS A 47 14.48 3.37 6.91
C LYS A 47 14.01 2.98 5.51
N PRO A 48 14.89 2.95 4.51
CA PRO A 48 14.51 2.44 3.20
C PRO A 48 14.16 0.96 3.29
N LEU A 49 13.35 0.47 2.36
CA LEU A 49 13.14 -0.96 2.23
C LEU A 49 14.45 -1.64 1.86
N THR A 50 14.70 -2.81 2.43
CA THR A 50 15.83 -3.63 2.01
C THR A 50 15.55 -4.21 0.62
N GLU A 51 16.60 -4.62 -0.10
CA GLU A 51 16.42 -5.24 -1.42
C GLU A 51 15.56 -6.50 -1.34
N ILE A 52 15.72 -7.29 -0.28
CA ILE A 52 14.90 -8.49 -0.05
C ILE A 52 13.44 -8.10 0.16
N GLN A 53 13.16 -7.07 0.98
CA GLN A 53 11.79 -6.60 1.22
C GLN A 53 11.13 -6.10 -0.07
N LYS A 54 11.85 -5.36 -0.89
CA LYS A 54 11.34 -4.90 -2.19
C LYS A 54 10.99 -6.06 -3.09
N LYS A 55 11.93 -7.01 -3.23
CA LYS A 55 11.80 -8.11 -4.18
C LYS A 55 10.73 -9.12 -3.76
N MET A 56 10.63 -9.41 -2.47
CA MET A 56 9.80 -10.51 -1.98
C MET A 56 8.41 -10.09 -1.54
N ALA A 57 8.19 -8.82 -1.20
CA ALA A 57 6.91 -8.44 -0.61
C ALA A 57 6.44 -7.02 -0.94
N TYR A 58 7.21 -6.00 -0.57
CA TYR A 58 6.71 -4.64 -0.45
C TYR A 58 7.09 -3.71 -1.58
N GLY A 59 7.92 -4.15 -2.49
CA GLY A 59 8.23 -3.37 -3.70
C GLY A 59 7.01 -3.28 -4.61
N LEU A 60 6.91 -2.19 -5.33
CA LEU A 60 5.83 -1.96 -6.29
C LEU A 60 6.35 -2.11 -7.71
N ASP A 61 5.60 -2.85 -8.51
CA ASP A 61 5.74 -2.84 -9.95
C ASP A 61 4.75 -1.80 -10.47
N ILE A 62 5.25 -0.73 -11.11
CA ILE A 62 4.45 0.43 -11.47
C ILE A 62 4.50 0.66 -12.97
N LYS A 63 3.31 0.85 -13.56
CA LYS A 63 3.17 1.11 -15.00
C LYS A 63 2.23 2.28 -15.21
N LYS A 64 2.67 3.28 -15.97
CA LYS A 64 1.81 4.40 -16.35
C LYS A 64 0.78 3.92 -17.37
N THR A 65 -0.49 4.18 -17.11
CA THR A 65 -1.60 3.77 -17.99
C THR A 65 -2.40 4.95 -18.52
N GLY A 66 -2.18 6.15 -17.98
CA GLY A 66 -2.86 7.35 -18.43
C GLY A 66 -2.21 8.59 -17.84
N ASN A 67 -2.82 9.75 -18.08
CA ASN A 67 -2.34 11.01 -17.52
C ASN A 67 -2.58 11.02 -16.01
N ASN A 68 -1.51 11.04 -15.22
CA ASN A 68 -1.55 10.92 -13.76
C ASN A 68 -2.30 9.67 -13.29
N ILE A 69 -2.17 8.58 -14.05
CA ILE A 69 -2.76 7.29 -13.70
C ILE A 69 -1.68 6.21 -13.83
N PHE A 70 -1.48 5.45 -12.76
CA PHE A 70 -0.50 4.36 -12.72
C PHE A 70 -1.14 3.10 -12.15
N GLU A 71 -0.91 1.97 -12.80
CA GLU A 71 -1.24 0.66 -12.23
C GLU A 71 -0.05 0.12 -11.47
N MET A 72 -0.32 -0.39 -10.27
CA MET A 72 0.73 -0.84 -9.37
C MET A 72 0.36 -2.21 -8.79
N TYR A 73 1.39 -3.02 -8.56
CA TYR A 73 1.24 -4.33 -7.94
C TYR A 73 2.33 -4.51 -6.90
N LEU A 74 1.95 -4.94 -5.70
CA LEU A 74 2.92 -5.33 -4.68
C LEU A 74 3.57 -6.66 -5.07
N ALA A 75 4.85 -6.81 -4.79
CA ALA A 75 5.58 -8.05 -5.11
C ALA A 75 4.92 -9.29 -4.49
N VAL A 76 4.36 -9.15 -3.29
CA VAL A 76 3.71 -10.26 -2.58
C VAL A 76 2.28 -10.52 -3.07
N SER A 77 1.66 -9.60 -3.79
CA SER A 77 0.23 -9.68 -4.14
C SER A 77 0.01 -9.20 -5.58
N LYS A 78 0.52 -9.96 -6.53
CA LYS A 78 0.49 -9.60 -7.95
C LYS A 78 -0.89 -9.72 -8.59
N ASP A 79 -1.86 -10.29 -7.88
CA ASP A 79 -3.24 -10.44 -8.33
C ASP A 79 -4.13 -9.25 -7.91
N VAL A 80 -3.61 -8.35 -7.08
CA VAL A 80 -4.35 -7.18 -6.63
C VAL A 80 -3.81 -5.94 -7.33
N LYS A 81 -4.63 -5.36 -8.19
CA LYS A 81 -4.28 -4.12 -8.89
C LYS A 81 -4.55 -2.93 -7.99
N LEU A 82 -3.54 -2.09 -7.81
CA LEU A 82 -3.65 -0.81 -7.12
C LEU A 82 -3.54 0.28 -8.17
N VAL A 83 -4.43 1.27 -8.13
CA VAL A 83 -4.41 2.36 -9.11
C VAL A 83 -4.14 3.69 -8.42
N LEU A 84 -3.02 4.30 -8.77
CA LEU A 84 -2.64 5.62 -8.32
C LEU A 84 -3.30 6.66 -9.22
N PHE A 85 -3.96 7.65 -8.63
CA PHE A 85 -4.65 8.70 -9.39
C PHE A 85 -4.75 9.99 -8.58
N LEU A 86 -5.16 11.05 -9.23
CA LEU A 86 -5.49 12.32 -8.57
C LEU A 86 -7.01 12.44 -8.48
N ASN A 87 -7.52 12.78 -7.29
CA ASN A 87 -8.95 13.05 -7.15
C ASN A 87 -9.29 14.44 -7.73
N GLU A 88 -10.56 14.86 -7.65
CA GLU A 88 -11.03 16.17 -8.19
C GLU A 88 -10.31 17.36 -7.56
N LYS A 89 -9.77 17.21 -6.35
CA LYS A 89 -9.03 18.25 -5.65
C LYS A 89 -7.53 18.21 -5.93
N GLY A 90 -7.08 17.33 -6.84
CA GLY A 90 -5.67 17.15 -7.13
C GLY A 90 -4.89 16.41 -6.05
N GLN A 91 -5.58 15.72 -5.15
CA GLN A 91 -4.93 14.95 -4.09
C GLN A 91 -4.61 13.54 -4.58
N PRO A 92 -3.43 12.99 -4.19
CA PRO A 92 -3.07 11.65 -4.60
C PRO A 92 -3.84 10.61 -3.79
N LYS A 93 -4.35 9.61 -4.48
CA LYS A 93 -5.10 8.51 -3.88
C LYS A 93 -4.76 7.21 -4.60
N VAL A 94 -5.03 6.10 -3.94
CA VAL A 94 -4.96 4.77 -4.54
C VAL A 94 -6.31 4.10 -4.38
N TRP A 95 -6.84 3.52 -5.47
CA TRP A 95 -8.02 2.69 -5.35
C TRP A 95 -7.71 1.25 -5.74
N THR A 96 -8.49 0.33 -5.23
CA THR A 96 -8.43 -1.08 -5.59
C THR A 96 -9.83 -1.69 -5.53
N ILE A 97 -9.98 -2.89 -6.08
CA ILE A 97 -11.24 -3.64 -6.00
C ILE A 97 -10.97 -4.94 -5.25
N ILE A 98 -11.68 -5.13 -4.15
CA ILE A 98 -11.64 -6.35 -3.33
C ILE A 98 -13.06 -6.88 -3.20
N ASN A 99 -13.28 -8.13 -3.56
CA ASN A 99 -14.61 -8.76 -3.47
C ASN A 99 -15.70 -7.94 -4.16
N ASN A 100 -15.39 -7.43 -5.35
CA ASN A 100 -16.28 -6.59 -6.17
C ASN A 100 -16.60 -5.23 -5.56
N LYS A 101 -15.89 -4.80 -4.53
CA LYS A 101 -16.02 -3.47 -3.94
C LYS A 101 -14.83 -2.61 -4.31
N LYS A 102 -15.09 -1.42 -4.84
CA LYS A 102 -14.05 -0.43 -5.17
C LYS A 102 -13.86 0.50 -4.00
N ILE A 103 -12.64 0.56 -3.49
CA ILE A 103 -12.30 1.37 -2.30
C ILE A 103 -11.14 2.29 -2.59
N ILE A 104 -11.13 3.45 -1.92
CA ILE A 104 -9.94 4.27 -1.77
C ILE A 104 -9.16 3.66 -0.61
N LEU A 105 -7.98 3.13 -0.91
CA LEU A 105 -7.17 2.38 0.05
C LEU A 105 -6.46 3.33 1.02
N SER A 106 -6.46 2.99 2.30
CA SER A 106 -5.68 3.71 3.33
C SER A 106 -4.74 2.80 4.11
N ARG A 107 -5.12 1.54 4.31
CA ARG A 107 -4.31 0.61 5.09
C ARG A 107 -4.54 -0.82 4.63
N ILE A 108 -3.45 -1.59 4.63
CA ILE A 108 -3.51 -3.05 4.47
C ILE A 108 -3.02 -3.65 5.79
N PHE A 109 -3.83 -4.48 6.42
CA PHE A 109 -3.46 -5.15 7.64
C PHE A 109 -3.33 -6.66 7.39
N VAL A 110 -2.16 -7.18 7.66
CA VAL A 110 -1.86 -8.61 7.45
C VAL A 110 -1.98 -9.33 8.79
N GLN A 111 -3.00 -10.18 8.90
CA GLN A 111 -3.21 -11.00 10.08
C GLN A 111 -2.34 -12.24 9.97
N ILE A 112 -1.35 -12.38 10.85
CA ILE A 112 -0.46 -13.54 10.88
C ILE A 112 -1.09 -14.60 11.78
N LYS A 113 -1.08 -15.84 11.30
CA LYS A 113 -1.65 -16.97 12.03
C LYS A 113 -0.89 -17.21 13.32
N LYS A 114 -1.62 -17.36 14.42
CA LYS A 114 -1.02 -17.66 15.73
C LYS A 114 -0.24 -18.97 15.68
N GLY A 115 0.93 -18.98 16.32
CA GLY A 115 1.76 -20.16 16.39
C GLY A 115 2.59 -20.43 15.14
N SER A 116 2.47 -19.56 14.12
CA SER A 116 3.32 -19.71 12.95
C SER A 116 4.75 -19.27 13.28
N SER A 117 5.72 -19.89 12.59
CA SER A 117 7.13 -19.57 12.75
C SER A 117 7.44 -18.13 12.34
N SER A 118 8.34 -17.46 13.08
CA SER A 118 8.85 -16.14 12.67
C SER A 118 9.67 -16.22 11.38
N LEU A 119 10.20 -17.38 11.05
CA LEU A 119 10.96 -17.60 9.81
C LEU A 119 10.03 -17.82 8.61
N LYS A 120 8.85 -18.42 8.85
CA LYS A 120 7.81 -18.65 7.83
C LYS A 120 6.46 -18.26 8.40
N PRO A 121 6.17 -16.98 8.54
CA PRO A 121 4.88 -16.56 9.06
C PRO A 121 3.77 -16.96 8.09
N ALA A 122 2.74 -17.66 8.61
CA ALA A 122 1.57 -18.00 7.82
C ALA A 122 0.54 -16.87 7.93
N VAL A 123 0.03 -16.43 6.79
CA VAL A 123 -0.99 -15.38 6.73
C VAL A 123 -2.36 -16.02 6.93
N GLU A 124 -3.10 -15.54 7.93
CA GLU A 124 -4.47 -15.97 8.18
C GLU A 124 -5.45 -15.27 7.24
N ASN A 125 -5.34 -13.94 7.16
CA ASN A 125 -6.09 -13.14 6.20
C ASN A 125 -5.40 -11.79 6.00
N VAL A 126 -5.88 -11.06 4.98
CA VAL A 126 -5.43 -9.71 4.67
C VAL A 126 -6.66 -8.82 4.65
N ILE A 127 -6.62 -7.73 5.41
CA ILE A 127 -7.72 -6.78 5.52
C ILE A 127 -7.32 -5.51 4.77
N PHE A 128 -8.18 -5.09 3.83
CA PHE A 128 -8.02 -3.85 3.09
C PHE A 128 -8.97 -2.82 3.68
N GLU A 129 -8.41 -1.77 4.25
CA GLU A 129 -9.18 -0.70 4.90
C GLU A 129 -9.15 0.54 4.04
N GLY A 130 -10.30 1.18 3.94
CA GLY A 130 -10.41 2.42 3.18
C GLY A 130 -11.82 2.94 3.19
N THR A 131 -12.17 3.68 2.15
CA THR A 131 -13.51 4.23 2.00
C THR A 131 -14.10 3.78 0.68
N ASP A 132 -15.40 3.55 0.65
CA ASP A 132 -16.10 3.24 -0.60
C ASP A 132 -15.83 4.35 -1.62
N PHE A 133 -15.47 3.95 -2.83
CA PHE A 133 -15.07 4.91 -3.86
C PHE A 133 -16.19 5.91 -4.19
N THR A 134 -17.44 5.49 -4.12
CA THR A 134 -18.59 6.32 -4.46
C THR A 134 -19.17 7.03 -3.26
N SER A 135 -19.46 6.30 -2.16
CA SER A 135 -20.18 6.86 -1.01
C SER A 135 -19.27 7.50 0.03
N GLY A 136 -17.99 7.14 0.07
CA GLY A 136 -17.06 7.60 1.10
C GLY A 136 -17.23 6.91 2.45
N SER A 137 -18.10 5.91 2.56
CA SER A 137 -18.28 5.15 3.80
C SER A 137 -17.07 4.30 4.10
N LYS A 138 -16.70 4.17 5.37
CA LYS A 138 -15.57 3.33 5.78
C LYS A 138 -15.85 1.86 5.49
N LEU A 139 -14.87 1.17 4.93
CA LEU A 139 -14.96 -0.24 4.58
C LEU A 139 -13.72 -1.00 5.07
N ASN A 140 -13.95 -2.22 5.53
CA ASN A 140 -12.90 -3.18 5.84
C ASN A 140 -13.21 -4.44 5.06
N LEU A 141 -12.38 -4.75 4.07
CA LEU A 141 -12.62 -5.86 3.16
C LEU A 141 -11.56 -6.94 3.39
N VAL A 142 -12.00 -8.15 3.65
CA VAL A 142 -11.12 -9.30 3.91
C VAL A 142 -10.91 -10.09 2.63
N LYS A 143 -9.67 -10.34 2.32
CA LYS A 143 -9.30 -11.16 1.18
C LYS A 143 -8.65 -12.47 1.61
#